data_3a7d156a7522e632d9f408f63d77971c
#
_entry.id   3a7d156a7522e632d9f408f63d77971c
#
_cell.length_a   1.000
_cell.length_b   1.000
_cell.length_c   1.000
_cell.angle_alpha   90.00
_cell.angle_beta   90.00
_cell.angle_gamma   90.00
#
_symmetry.space_group_name_H-M   'P 1'
#
loop_
_entity.id
_entity.type
_entity.pdbx_description
1 polymer ?
#
loop_
_entity_poly.entity_id
_entity_poly.type
_entity_poly.pdbx_seq_one_letter_code
_entity_poly.pdbx_strand_id
1 'polypeptide(L)'
;RIPKMTNVAESVNASSIGGGGWYVLKNVGHEDLAKDFLKETFASNTELMNQLAVDINLVSTLKAAQTVENYSKGVEFYGGQEVFADFAEWQNEVPTVNYGQNTYAIEDMMTEALQQILAGTDVDKVLSDYQKQVEAAVAK
;
A
#
# COMPACT_ATOMS: atom_id res chain seq x y z
N ARG A 1 -14.06 4.87 0.46
CA ARG A 1 -13.97 3.65 -0.37
C ARG A 1 -13.80 4.02 -1.85
N ILE A 2 -13.03 3.23 -2.59
CA ILE A 2 -12.89 3.37 -4.04
C ILE A 2 -14.05 2.70 -4.78
N PRO A 3 -14.39 3.12 -6.01
CA PRO A 3 -15.38 2.43 -6.82
C PRO A 3 -14.94 1.01 -7.18
N LYS A 4 -15.90 0.08 -7.17
CA LYS A 4 -15.69 -1.29 -7.64
C LYS A 4 -15.78 -1.33 -9.17
N MET A 5 -14.89 -2.06 -9.83
CA MET A 5 -14.99 -2.36 -11.26
C MET A 5 -16.04 -3.45 -11.46
N THR A 6 -17.10 -3.14 -12.20
CA THR A 6 -18.26 -4.04 -12.36
C THR A 6 -17.99 -5.24 -13.29
N ASN A 7 -16.98 -5.13 -14.14
CA ASN A 7 -16.57 -6.16 -15.10
C ASN A 7 -15.41 -7.06 -14.60
N VAL A 8 -14.98 -6.87 -13.35
CA VAL A 8 -13.92 -7.68 -12.72
C VAL A 8 -14.49 -8.33 -11.47
N ALA A 9 -14.61 -9.64 -11.46
CA ALA A 9 -15.27 -10.39 -10.39
C ALA A 9 -14.58 -10.23 -9.03
N GLU A 10 -13.25 -10.18 -9.03
CA GLU A 10 -12.40 -10.05 -7.84
C GLU A 10 -12.25 -8.60 -7.36
N SER A 11 -12.83 -7.64 -8.07
CA SER A 11 -12.75 -6.23 -7.67
C SER A 11 -13.47 -5.98 -6.36
N VAL A 12 -12.83 -5.24 -5.47
CA VAL A 12 -13.36 -4.81 -4.17
C VAL A 12 -13.39 -3.28 -4.06
N ASN A 13 -14.09 -2.77 -3.06
CA ASN A 13 -14.17 -1.32 -2.81
C ASN A 13 -13.02 -0.78 -1.93
N ALA A 14 -11.92 -1.53 -1.84
CA ALA A 14 -10.76 -1.19 -1.04
C ALA A 14 -9.48 -1.34 -1.87
N SER A 15 -8.50 -0.47 -1.60
CA SER A 15 -7.18 -0.52 -2.21
C SER A 15 -6.15 0.06 -1.25
N SER A 16 -4.88 -0.27 -1.47
CA SER A 16 -3.75 0.38 -0.81
C SER A 16 -3.03 1.27 -1.82
N ILE A 17 -2.71 2.48 -1.40
CA ILE A 17 -1.92 3.43 -2.20
C ILE A 17 -0.49 3.57 -1.70
N GLY A 18 -0.16 2.90 -0.62
CA GLY A 18 1.16 2.97 -0.04
C GLY A 18 1.26 2.22 1.28
N GLY A 19 2.42 2.24 1.81
CA GLY A 19 2.79 1.64 3.06
C GLY A 19 4.31 1.51 3.12
N GLY A 20 4.83 1.33 4.31
CA GLY A 20 6.26 1.12 4.55
C GLY A 20 6.49 -0.14 5.36
N GLY A 21 7.66 -0.71 5.22
CA GLY A 21 8.12 -1.82 6.02
C GLY A 21 9.52 -1.59 6.55
N TRP A 22 9.83 -2.23 7.66
CA TRP A 22 11.15 -2.23 8.24
C TRP A 22 11.83 -3.56 8.03
N TYR A 23 13.09 -3.53 7.70
CA TYR A 23 13.87 -4.73 7.40
C TYR A 23 15.16 -4.73 8.20
N VAL A 24 15.54 -5.90 8.70
CA VAL A 24 16.85 -6.10 9.32
C VAL A 24 17.75 -6.76 8.28
N LEU A 25 18.85 -6.10 7.94
CA LEU A 25 19.85 -6.65 7.02
C LEU A 25 20.62 -7.78 7.70
N LYS A 26 21.01 -8.79 6.93
CA LYS A 26 21.91 -9.86 7.39
C LYS A 26 23.34 -9.37 7.53
N ASN A 27 24.09 -9.98 8.43
CA ASN A 27 25.52 -9.76 8.63
C ASN A 27 25.90 -8.34 9.08
N VAL A 28 25.02 -7.66 9.82
CA VAL A 28 25.32 -6.35 10.43
C VAL A 28 25.86 -6.46 11.88
N GLY A 29 25.84 -7.68 12.44
CA GLY A 29 26.43 -8.01 13.75
C GLY A 29 25.52 -7.79 14.95
N HIS A 30 24.33 -7.19 14.77
CA HIS A 30 23.36 -6.92 15.84
C HIS A 30 21.93 -7.19 15.41
N GLU A 31 21.73 -8.25 14.61
CA GLU A 31 20.42 -8.55 14.00
C GLU A 31 19.34 -8.81 15.04
N ASP A 32 19.66 -9.50 16.12
CA ASP A 32 18.67 -9.82 17.15
C ASP A 32 18.25 -8.59 17.94
N LEU A 33 19.20 -7.71 18.28
CA LEU A 33 18.88 -6.42 18.89
C LEU A 33 18.00 -5.55 17.99
N ALA A 34 18.29 -5.53 16.69
CA ALA A 34 17.49 -4.77 15.71
C ALA A 34 16.09 -5.36 15.57
N LYS A 35 15.94 -6.68 15.57
CA LYS A 35 14.62 -7.35 15.54
C LYS A 35 13.82 -7.07 16.81
N ASP A 36 14.45 -7.14 17.98
CA ASP A 36 13.81 -6.82 19.25
C ASP A 36 13.36 -5.37 19.30
N PHE A 37 14.18 -4.43 18.82
CA PHE A 37 13.79 -3.04 18.70
C PHE A 37 12.55 -2.86 17.81
N LEU A 38 12.53 -3.46 16.62
CA LEU A 38 11.38 -3.37 15.71
C LEU A 38 10.13 -4.02 16.31
N LYS A 39 10.29 -5.14 17.01
CA LYS A 39 9.20 -5.82 17.68
C LYS A 39 8.60 -4.95 18.78
N GLU A 40 9.43 -4.41 19.66
CA GLU A 40 8.98 -3.62 20.81
C GLU A 40 8.42 -2.24 20.39
N THR A 41 8.88 -1.68 19.26
CA THR A 41 8.36 -0.38 18.78
C THR A 41 7.15 -0.54 17.87
N PHE A 42 7.23 -1.34 16.82
CA PHE A 42 6.20 -1.35 15.76
C PHE A 42 5.24 -2.54 15.81
N ALA A 43 5.61 -3.65 16.47
CA ALA A 43 4.78 -4.84 16.50
C ALA A 43 4.08 -5.08 17.84
N SER A 44 4.38 -4.31 18.89
CA SER A 44 3.74 -4.46 20.20
C SER A 44 3.32 -3.15 20.86
N ASN A 45 3.92 -2.02 20.49
CA ASN A 45 3.68 -0.74 21.14
C ASN A 45 2.41 -0.05 20.58
N THR A 46 1.26 -0.33 21.19
CA THR A 46 -0.02 0.26 20.80
C THR A 46 -0.10 1.76 21.11
N GLU A 47 0.59 2.24 22.16
CA GLU A 47 0.64 3.65 22.51
C GLU A 47 1.38 4.47 21.42
N LEU A 48 2.55 3.98 21.00
CA LEU A 48 3.28 4.60 19.88
C LEU A 48 2.44 4.62 18.59
N MET A 49 1.78 3.52 18.26
CA MET A 49 0.92 3.45 17.07
C MET A 49 -0.26 4.43 17.16
N ASN A 50 -0.83 4.58 18.35
CA ASN A 50 -1.89 5.55 18.60
C ASN A 50 -1.39 7.00 18.43
N GLN A 51 -0.20 7.30 18.93
CA GLN A 51 0.42 8.62 18.76
C GLN A 51 0.71 8.93 17.29
N LEU A 52 1.26 7.97 16.55
CA LEU A 52 1.51 8.13 15.10
C LEU A 52 0.23 8.32 14.29
N ALA A 53 -0.89 7.73 14.70
CA ALA A 53 -2.18 7.98 14.06
C ALA A 53 -2.58 9.45 14.20
N VAL A 54 -2.37 10.06 15.37
CA VAL A 54 -2.70 11.46 15.65
C VAL A 54 -1.75 12.43 14.95
N ASP A 55 -0.45 12.18 15.08
CA ASP A 55 0.57 13.17 14.68
C ASP A 55 0.82 13.20 13.17
N ILE A 56 0.75 12.05 12.52
CA ILE A 56 1.11 11.90 11.10
C ILE A 56 0.05 11.14 10.28
N ASN A 57 -1.12 10.90 10.84
CA ASN A 57 -2.22 10.18 10.20
C ASN A 57 -1.82 8.76 9.71
N LEU A 58 -0.97 8.07 10.47
CA LEU A 58 -0.55 6.70 10.15
C LEU A 58 -1.62 5.70 10.60
N VAL A 59 -2.19 4.96 9.67
CA VAL A 59 -3.06 3.83 10.00
C VAL A 59 -2.20 2.60 10.25
N SER A 60 -2.19 2.11 11.50
CA SER A 60 -1.37 0.98 11.91
C SER A 60 -1.91 -0.34 11.35
N THR A 61 -1.01 -1.22 10.91
CA THR A 61 -1.31 -2.63 10.60
C THR A 61 -1.37 -3.50 11.86
N LEU A 62 -0.95 -2.98 13.02
CA LEU A 62 -1.04 -3.66 14.31
C LEU A 62 -2.50 -3.68 14.79
N LYS A 63 -3.17 -4.83 14.70
CA LYS A 63 -4.60 -4.97 15.04
C LYS A 63 -4.95 -4.49 16.46
N ALA A 64 -4.05 -4.74 17.42
CA ALA A 64 -4.25 -4.28 18.81
C ALA A 64 -4.28 -2.75 18.93
N ALA A 65 -3.59 -2.03 18.04
CA ALA A 65 -3.61 -0.56 18.03
C ALA A 65 -4.89 0.02 17.41
N GLN A 66 -5.63 -0.74 16.63
CA GLN A 66 -6.86 -0.28 15.99
C GLN A 66 -8.06 -0.18 16.94
N THR A 67 -7.93 -0.67 18.16
CA THR A 67 -8.95 -0.61 19.20
C THR A 67 -8.72 0.52 20.22
N VAL A 68 -7.69 1.33 20.02
CA VAL A 68 -7.40 2.46 20.92
C VAL A 68 -8.33 3.65 20.68
N GLU A 69 -8.48 4.49 21.69
CA GLU A 69 -9.46 5.59 21.72
C GLU A 69 -9.44 6.50 20.48
N ASN A 70 -8.25 6.84 19.96
CA ASN A 70 -8.13 7.75 18.83
C ASN A 70 -8.71 7.20 17.52
N TYR A 71 -8.84 5.88 17.39
CA TYR A 71 -9.50 5.27 16.22
C TYR A 71 -11.01 5.49 16.23
N SER A 72 -11.61 5.67 17.41
CA SER A 72 -13.06 5.92 17.59
C SER A 72 -13.39 7.41 17.71
N LYS A 73 -12.40 8.30 17.54
CA LYS A 73 -12.66 9.74 17.56
C LYS A 73 -13.05 10.24 16.18
N GLY A 74 -14.14 10.98 16.13
CA GLY A 74 -14.51 11.75 14.95
C GLY A 74 -13.48 12.84 14.64
N VAL A 75 -13.10 12.97 13.38
CA VAL A 75 -12.17 14.00 12.91
C VAL A 75 -12.97 15.20 12.42
N GLU A 76 -12.81 16.36 13.04
CA GLU A 76 -13.59 17.57 12.73
C GLU A 76 -13.46 17.99 11.26
N PHE A 77 -12.25 17.90 10.69
CA PHE A 77 -12.00 18.19 9.28
C PHE A 77 -12.88 17.38 8.32
N TYR A 78 -13.24 16.15 8.71
CA TYR A 78 -14.12 15.26 7.94
C TYR A 78 -15.56 15.25 8.48
N GLY A 79 -16.00 16.33 9.11
CA GLY A 79 -17.37 16.47 9.59
C GLY A 79 -17.72 15.52 10.77
N GLY A 80 -16.72 15.10 11.52
CA GLY A 80 -16.90 14.19 12.64
C GLY A 80 -16.85 12.70 12.29
N GLN A 81 -16.47 12.34 11.07
CA GLN A 81 -16.30 10.93 10.67
C GLN A 81 -15.15 10.28 11.44
N GLU A 82 -15.33 9.03 11.85
CA GLU A 82 -14.30 8.18 12.49
C GLU A 82 -13.38 7.55 11.47
N VAL A 83 -12.64 8.37 10.72
CA VAL A 83 -11.87 7.95 9.54
C VAL A 83 -10.82 6.87 9.83
N PHE A 84 -10.24 6.85 11.03
CA PHE A 84 -9.26 5.82 11.40
C PHE A 84 -9.93 4.46 11.63
N ALA A 85 -11.13 4.43 12.22
CA ALA A 85 -11.91 3.20 12.36
C ALA A 85 -12.33 2.68 10.98
N ASP A 86 -12.79 3.56 10.10
CA ASP A 86 -13.12 3.21 8.72
C ASP A 86 -11.92 2.62 7.97
N PHE A 87 -10.74 3.24 8.05
CA PHE A 87 -9.53 2.72 7.43
C PHE A 87 -9.09 1.38 8.03
N ALA A 88 -9.20 1.21 9.35
CA ALA A 88 -8.90 -0.04 10.02
C ALA A 88 -9.82 -1.19 9.55
N GLU A 89 -11.08 -0.89 9.28
CA GLU A 89 -12.02 -1.85 8.69
C GLU A 89 -11.64 -2.16 7.23
N TRP A 90 -11.49 -1.13 6.39
CA TRP A 90 -11.29 -1.30 4.95
C TRP A 90 -9.96 -1.94 4.58
N GLN A 91 -8.91 -1.75 5.37
CA GLN A 91 -7.64 -2.44 5.11
C GLN A 91 -7.75 -3.97 5.18
N ASN A 92 -8.73 -4.52 5.90
CA ASN A 92 -8.97 -5.96 5.91
C ASN A 92 -9.61 -6.47 4.61
N GLU A 93 -10.17 -5.57 3.80
CA GLU A 93 -10.76 -5.88 2.49
C GLU A 93 -9.74 -5.77 1.35
N VAL A 94 -8.57 -5.17 1.60
CA VAL A 94 -7.52 -4.99 0.57
C VAL A 94 -6.97 -6.36 0.17
N PRO A 95 -7.05 -6.72 -1.12
CA PRO A 95 -6.54 -8.01 -1.57
C PRO A 95 -5.01 -8.04 -1.49
N THR A 96 -4.48 -9.23 -1.22
CA THR A 96 -3.03 -9.44 -1.28
C THR A 96 -2.54 -9.32 -2.71
N VAL A 97 -1.58 -8.45 -2.95
CA VAL A 97 -0.94 -8.25 -4.26
C VAL A 97 0.44 -8.87 -4.24
N ASN A 98 0.70 -9.80 -5.15
CA ASN A 98 2.05 -10.29 -5.40
C ASN A 98 2.71 -9.39 -6.45
N TYR A 99 3.54 -8.49 -6.00
CA TYR A 99 4.21 -7.53 -6.88
C TYR A 99 5.24 -8.19 -7.81
N GLY A 100 5.84 -9.32 -7.43
CA GLY A 100 6.89 -9.96 -8.22
C GLY A 100 8.18 -9.14 -8.30
N GLN A 101 9.13 -9.61 -9.09
CA GLN A 101 10.46 -8.98 -9.21
C GLN A 101 10.49 -7.80 -10.19
N ASN A 102 9.58 -7.78 -11.14
CA ASN A 102 9.60 -6.84 -12.26
C ASN A 102 8.57 -5.70 -12.15
N THR A 103 7.87 -5.58 -11.03
CA THR A 103 6.77 -4.61 -10.84
C THR A 103 7.20 -3.18 -11.17
N TYR A 104 8.31 -2.71 -10.63
CA TYR A 104 8.77 -1.34 -10.86
C TYR A 104 9.18 -1.10 -12.32
N ALA A 105 9.84 -2.07 -12.95
CA ALA A 105 10.19 -1.97 -14.37
C ALA A 105 8.93 -1.92 -15.27
N ILE A 106 7.88 -2.67 -14.91
CA ILE A 106 6.60 -2.65 -15.62
C ILE A 106 5.89 -1.32 -15.37
N GLU A 107 5.92 -0.78 -14.16
CA GLU A 107 5.33 0.51 -13.81
C GLU A 107 5.96 1.64 -14.62
N ASP A 108 7.29 1.67 -14.74
CA ASP A 108 8.01 2.64 -15.57
C ASP A 108 7.58 2.53 -17.04
N MET A 109 7.56 1.32 -17.60
CA MET A 109 7.11 1.07 -18.97
C MET A 109 5.66 1.52 -19.20
N MET A 110 4.76 1.24 -18.24
CA MET A 110 3.36 1.67 -18.35
C MET A 110 3.21 3.18 -18.25
N THR A 111 4.06 3.85 -17.48
CA THR A 111 4.08 5.32 -17.42
C THR A 111 4.47 5.92 -18.76
N GLU A 112 5.47 5.36 -19.45
CA GLU A 112 5.87 5.78 -20.78
C GLU A 112 4.76 5.50 -21.82
N ALA A 113 4.11 4.33 -21.73
CA ALA A 113 2.99 3.97 -22.59
C ALA A 113 1.84 4.98 -22.47
N LEU A 114 1.47 5.37 -21.25
CA LEU A 114 0.45 6.37 -21.00
C LEU A 114 0.81 7.74 -21.59
N GLN A 115 2.07 8.15 -21.52
CA GLN A 115 2.52 9.40 -22.13
C GLN A 115 2.35 9.40 -23.65
N GLN A 116 2.64 8.27 -24.32
CA GLN A 116 2.46 8.13 -25.77
C GLN A 116 0.99 8.16 -26.15
N ILE A 117 0.12 7.52 -25.39
CA ILE A 117 -1.33 7.57 -25.59
C ILE A 117 -1.85 9.00 -25.44
N LEU A 118 -1.43 9.70 -24.38
CA LEU A 118 -1.81 11.10 -24.15
C LEU A 118 -1.30 12.04 -25.25
N ALA A 119 -0.17 11.70 -25.89
CA ALA A 119 0.35 12.43 -27.06
C ALA A 119 -0.39 12.11 -28.37
N GLY A 120 -1.43 11.26 -28.33
CA GLY A 120 -2.29 10.93 -29.47
C GLY A 120 -1.87 9.69 -30.25
N THR A 121 -0.93 8.89 -29.77
CA THR A 121 -0.58 7.61 -30.41
C THR A 121 -1.72 6.61 -30.18
N ASP A 122 -1.99 5.78 -31.19
CA ASP A 122 -3.01 4.74 -31.13
C ASP A 122 -2.83 3.80 -29.93
N VAL A 123 -3.89 3.61 -29.15
CA VAL A 123 -3.86 2.87 -27.89
C VAL A 123 -3.48 1.41 -28.09
N ASP A 124 -4.08 0.74 -29.08
CA ASP A 124 -3.85 -0.69 -29.31
C ASP A 124 -2.40 -0.94 -29.76
N LYS A 125 -1.88 -0.02 -30.60
CA LYS A 125 -0.48 -0.07 -31.01
C LYS A 125 0.47 0.10 -29.84
N VAL A 126 0.25 1.10 -28.99
CA VAL A 126 1.10 1.36 -27.82
C VAL A 126 1.07 0.16 -26.88
N LEU A 127 -0.10 -0.34 -26.51
CA LEU A 127 -0.24 -1.46 -25.60
C LEU A 127 0.44 -2.74 -26.17
N SER A 128 0.27 -3.01 -27.46
CA SER A 128 0.95 -4.15 -28.12
C SER A 128 2.47 -4.04 -28.10
N ASP A 129 3.01 -2.86 -28.34
CA ASP A 129 4.45 -2.62 -28.35
C ASP A 129 5.06 -2.72 -26.95
N TYR A 130 4.38 -2.16 -25.92
CA TYR A 130 4.83 -2.29 -24.53
C TYR A 130 4.65 -3.69 -23.97
N GLN A 131 3.62 -4.43 -24.36
CA GLN A 131 3.47 -5.84 -23.98
C GLN A 131 4.70 -6.67 -24.40
N LYS A 132 5.19 -6.50 -25.64
CA LYS A 132 6.41 -7.16 -26.11
C LYS A 132 7.65 -6.76 -25.32
N GLN A 133 7.75 -5.50 -24.92
CA GLN A 133 8.87 -5.01 -24.10
C GLN A 133 8.85 -5.64 -22.70
N VAL A 134 7.67 -5.71 -22.07
CA VAL A 134 7.48 -6.38 -20.78
C VAL A 134 7.85 -7.86 -20.88
N GLU A 135 7.34 -8.58 -21.88
CA GLU A 135 7.66 -9.99 -22.09
C GLU A 135 9.18 -10.22 -22.27
N ALA A 136 9.85 -9.36 -23.00
CA ALA A 136 11.30 -9.43 -23.18
C ALA A 136 12.08 -9.09 -21.88
N ALA A 137 11.55 -8.25 -21.03
CA ALA A 137 12.16 -7.89 -19.74
C ALA A 137 12.01 -9.01 -18.70
N VAL A 138 10.84 -9.67 -18.69
CA VAL A 138 10.52 -10.75 -17.75
C VAL A 138 11.18 -12.08 -18.11
N ALA A 139 11.50 -12.29 -19.39
CA ALA A 139 12.13 -13.53 -19.89
C ALA A 139 13.63 -13.67 -19.53
N LYS A 140 14.23 -12.67 -18.89
CA LYS A 140 15.64 -12.67 -18.44
C LYS A 140 15.76 -13.09 -16.98
#